data_ebe82d466f90290c3ec9a630ae717092
#
_entry.id   ebe82d466f90290c3ec9a630ae717092
#
_cell.length_a   1.000
_cell.length_b   1.000
_cell.length_c   1.000
_cell.angle_alpha   90.00
_cell.angle_beta   90.00
_cell.angle_gamma   90.00
#
_symmetry.space_group_name_H-M   'P 1'
#
loop_
_entity.id
_entity.type
_entity.pdbx_description
1 polymer ?
#
loop_
_entity_poly.entity_id
_entity_poly.type
_entity_poly.pdbx_seq_one_letter_code
_entity_poly.pdbx_strand_id
1 'polypeptide(L)'
;HAGAKVAITQDLRWQRCHIKSTALLGNVMHFQQGYREGNAETILFNGDGQITEASSSNVFIVKDGEVLTPPLDNQLLPGITRMLVLACLQKAGIPHRESWFSVDDLNNADEVWLTSSGKEILPVVQVGDKTIADGKVGPVWEQAFTLYSKLKFEL
;
A
#
# COMPACT_ATOMS: atom_id res chain seq x y z
N HIS A 1 13.82 -3.27 9.49
CA HIS A 1 12.47 -2.83 9.87
C HIS A 1 11.66 -3.99 10.42
N ALA A 2 10.88 -3.71 11.46
CA ALA A 2 10.10 -4.75 12.14
C ALA A 2 8.75 -5.03 11.47
N GLY A 3 8.34 -4.23 10.50
CA GLY A 3 7.03 -4.34 9.88
C GLY A 3 5.94 -3.66 10.69
N ALA A 4 4.86 -3.28 10.01
CA ALA A 4 3.77 -2.53 10.62
C ALA A 4 2.49 -3.35 10.71
N LYS A 5 1.65 -2.96 11.67
CA LYS A 5 0.30 -3.47 11.85
C LYS A 5 -0.66 -2.40 11.35
N VAL A 6 -1.62 -2.77 10.50
CA VAL A 6 -2.57 -1.84 9.91
C VAL A 6 -4.00 -2.34 10.06
N ALA A 7 -4.95 -1.40 10.03
CA ALA A 7 -6.37 -1.71 9.99
C ALA A 7 -6.86 -1.82 8.55
N ILE A 8 -8.06 -2.34 8.36
CA ILE A 8 -8.72 -2.42 7.06
C ILE A 8 -10.19 -2.02 7.24
N THR A 9 -10.71 -1.21 6.32
CA THR A 9 -12.10 -0.76 6.36
C THR A 9 -12.62 -0.40 4.97
N GLN A 10 -13.94 -0.35 4.83
CA GLN A 10 -14.57 0.08 3.58
C GLN A 10 -14.30 1.56 3.35
N ASP A 11 -13.99 1.90 2.09
CA ASP A 11 -13.69 3.28 1.69
C ASP A 11 -15.00 4.11 1.67
N LEU A 12 -15.05 5.10 2.54
CA LEU A 12 -16.18 6.03 2.67
C LEU A 12 -15.86 7.40 2.07
N ARG A 13 -14.72 7.56 1.41
CA ARG A 13 -14.30 8.82 0.78
C ARG A 13 -15.11 9.03 -0.50
N TRP A 14 -15.09 10.28 -0.97
CA TRP A 14 -15.75 10.56 -2.25
C TRP A 14 -14.99 9.93 -3.42
N GLN A 15 -15.65 9.84 -4.58
CA GLN A 15 -15.19 9.06 -5.72
C GLN A 15 -14.02 9.68 -6.53
N ARG A 16 -13.52 10.86 -6.13
CA ARG A 16 -12.45 11.57 -6.85
C ARG A 16 -11.18 11.71 -6.01
N CYS A 17 -10.76 10.62 -5.38
CA CYS A 17 -9.60 10.59 -4.50
C CYS A 17 -8.27 10.86 -5.24
N HIS A 18 -8.26 10.78 -6.58
CA HIS A 18 -7.10 11.16 -7.38
C HIS A 18 -6.82 12.67 -7.35
N ILE A 19 -7.79 13.48 -6.91
CA ILE A 19 -7.64 14.93 -6.74
C ILE A 19 -7.30 15.20 -5.27
N LYS A 20 -6.09 15.66 -5.03
CA LYS A 20 -5.63 16.00 -3.68
C LYS A 20 -6.19 17.36 -3.27
N SER A 21 -7.33 17.36 -2.58
CA SER A 21 -8.07 18.57 -2.19
C SER A 21 -8.73 18.37 -0.84
N THR A 22 -9.91 18.99 -0.64
CA THR A 22 -10.74 18.83 0.57
C THR A 22 -11.18 17.39 0.82
N ALA A 23 -11.04 16.49 -0.15
CA ALA A 23 -11.25 15.05 0.04
C ALA A 23 -10.34 14.46 1.10
N LEU A 24 -9.25 15.15 1.47
CA LEU A 24 -8.36 14.76 2.56
C LEU A 24 -9.09 14.56 3.90
N LEU A 25 -10.24 15.20 4.10
CA LEU A 25 -11.00 15.02 5.35
C LEU A 25 -11.40 13.56 5.56
N GLY A 26 -11.89 12.89 4.51
CA GLY A 26 -12.24 11.47 4.59
C GLY A 26 -11.02 10.60 4.92
N ASN A 27 -9.87 10.91 4.32
CA ASN A 27 -8.62 10.20 4.59
C ASN A 27 -8.18 10.37 6.05
N VAL A 28 -8.31 11.59 6.59
CA VAL A 28 -7.97 11.89 7.99
C VAL A 28 -8.87 11.09 8.93
N MET A 29 -10.15 10.99 8.65
CA MET A 29 -11.09 10.23 9.48
C MET A 29 -10.75 8.74 9.51
N HIS A 30 -10.42 8.14 8.37
CA HIS A 30 -10.02 6.74 8.29
C HIS A 30 -8.70 6.49 9.05
N PHE A 31 -7.74 7.38 8.89
CA PHE A 31 -6.46 7.29 9.58
C PHE A 31 -6.66 7.35 11.11
N GLN A 32 -7.48 8.30 11.59
CA GLN A 32 -7.75 8.46 13.01
C GLN A 32 -8.42 7.23 13.61
N GLN A 33 -9.35 6.61 12.87
CA GLN A 33 -10.00 5.38 13.32
C GLN A 33 -8.97 4.28 13.51
N GLY A 34 -8.12 4.04 12.53
CA GLY A 34 -7.07 3.03 12.62
C GLY A 34 -6.08 3.31 13.76
N TYR A 35 -5.70 4.57 13.94
CA TYR A 35 -4.79 4.99 14.99
C TYR A 35 -5.37 4.69 16.39
N ARG A 36 -6.65 4.98 16.59
CA ARG A 36 -7.35 4.69 17.86
C ARG A 36 -7.35 3.19 18.18
N GLU A 37 -7.29 2.34 17.16
CA GLU A 37 -7.22 0.88 17.30
C GLU A 37 -5.78 0.38 17.44
N GLY A 38 -4.79 1.27 17.50
CA GLY A 38 -3.39 0.92 17.65
C GLY A 38 -2.69 0.55 16.37
N ASN A 39 -3.22 0.97 15.21
CA ASN A 39 -2.64 0.65 13.92
C ASN A 39 -1.89 1.85 13.32
N ALA A 40 -0.84 1.57 12.54
CA ALA A 40 -0.02 2.61 11.90
C ALA A 40 -0.72 3.28 10.71
N GLU A 41 -1.67 2.59 10.08
CA GLU A 41 -2.35 3.03 8.87
C GLU A 41 -3.64 2.22 8.69
N THR A 42 -4.51 2.65 7.77
CA THR A 42 -5.75 1.92 7.45
C THR A 42 -5.81 1.66 5.94
N ILE A 43 -5.91 0.39 5.56
CA ILE A 43 -6.12 -0.02 4.16
C ILE A 43 -7.60 0.08 3.85
N LEU A 44 -7.93 0.53 2.65
CA LEU A 44 -9.31 0.80 2.22
C LEU A 44 -9.71 -0.14 1.08
N PHE A 45 -10.96 -0.62 1.13
CA PHE A 45 -11.55 -1.38 0.03
C PHE A 45 -12.87 -0.73 -0.41
N ASN A 46 -13.21 -0.85 -1.70
CA ASN A 46 -14.44 -0.26 -2.26
C ASN A 46 -15.65 -1.19 -2.05
N GLY A 47 -16.82 -0.78 -2.56
CA GLY A 47 -18.05 -1.55 -2.44
C GLY A 47 -18.02 -2.92 -3.12
N ASP A 48 -17.09 -3.14 -4.04
CA ASP A 48 -16.89 -4.41 -4.74
C ASP A 48 -15.86 -5.32 -4.05
N GLY A 49 -15.36 -4.90 -2.89
CA GLY A 49 -14.36 -5.66 -2.15
C GLY A 49 -12.95 -5.56 -2.70
N GLN A 50 -12.69 -4.61 -3.59
CA GLN A 50 -11.37 -4.39 -4.17
C GLN A 50 -10.57 -3.41 -3.32
N ILE A 51 -9.29 -3.71 -3.12
CA ILE A 51 -8.38 -2.82 -2.41
C ILE A 51 -8.09 -1.60 -3.30
N THR A 52 -8.18 -0.41 -2.74
CA THR A 52 -7.89 0.83 -3.45
C THR A 52 -6.55 1.44 -3.02
N GLU A 53 -6.48 1.95 -1.81
CA GLU A 53 -5.25 2.49 -1.24
C GLU A 53 -5.38 2.49 0.29
N ALA A 54 -4.44 3.08 1.00
CA ALA A 54 -4.58 3.33 2.44
C ALA A 54 -5.00 4.79 2.64
N SER A 55 -5.29 5.19 3.89
CA SER A 55 -5.77 6.54 4.18
C SER A 55 -4.78 7.64 3.81
N SER A 56 -3.47 7.33 3.80
CA SER A 56 -2.43 8.28 3.38
C SER A 56 -1.32 7.63 2.55
N SER A 57 -1.58 6.47 1.95
CA SER A 57 -0.57 5.67 1.25
C SER A 57 -1.19 4.87 0.11
N ASN A 58 -0.37 4.46 -0.86
CA ASN A 58 -0.78 3.47 -1.86
C ASN A 58 -0.43 2.07 -1.37
N VAL A 59 -1.14 1.05 -1.88
CA VAL A 59 -0.98 -0.35 -1.42
C VAL A 59 -0.35 -1.20 -2.52
N PHE A 60 0.61 -2.03 -2.12
CA PHE A 60 1.23 -3.06 -2.97
C PHE A 60 1.11 -4.41 -2.28
N ILE A 61 0.93 -5.48 -3.05
CA ILE A 61 1.05 -6.84 -2.54
C ILE A 61 2.07 -7.61 -3.40
N VAL A 62 2.65 -8.64 -2.81
CA VAL A 62 3.50 -9.59 -3.53
C VAL A 62 2.84 -10.96 -3.46
N LYS A 63 2.69 -11.60 -4.62
CA LYS A 63 2.15 -12.95 -4.70
C LYS A 63 2.93 -13.74 -5.73
N ASP A 64 3.50 -14.87 -5.31
CA ASP A 64 4.30 -15.76 -6.17
C ASP A 64 5.41 -15.00 -6.91
N GLY A 65 6.06 -14.06 -6.22
CA GLY A 65 7.18 -13.28 -6.75
C GLY A 65 6.77 -12.10 -7.62
N GLU A 66 5.48 -11.88 -7.86
CA GLU A 66 4.97 -10.75 -8.64
C GLU A 66 4.40 -9.68 -7.74
N VAL A 67 4.78 -8.42 -8.00
CA VAL A 67 4.28 -7.26 -7.25
C VAL A 67 3.04 -6.69 -7.95
N LEU A 68 1.96 -6.52 -7.20
CA LEU A 68 0.71 -5.97 -7.73
C LEU A 68 0.34 -4.69 -6.98
N THR A 69 -0.20 -3.71 -7.71
CA THR A 69 -0.76 -2.50 -7.13
C THR A 69 -1.99 -2.09 -7.95
N PRO A 70 -3.03 -1.52 -7.33
CA PRO A 70 -4.22 -1.12 -8.09
C PRO A 70 -3.89 -0.09 -9.18
N PRO A 71 -4.54 -0.18 -10.35
CA PRO A 71 -4.32 0.79 -11.43
C PRO A 71 -4.85 2.17 -11.03
N LEU A 72 -4.32 3.21 -11.68
CA LEU A 72 -4.76 4.59 -11.42
C LEU A 72 -6.18 4.80 -11.98
N ASP A 73 -7.09 5.24 -11.11
CA ASP A 73 -8.42 5.66 -11.49
C ASP A 73 -8.92 6.71 -10.48
N ASN A 74 -10.23 6.97 -10.42
CA ASN A 74 -10.79 7.99 -9.53
C ASN A 74 -10.89 7.56 -8.06
N GLN A 75 -10.51 6.32 -7.72
CA GLN A 75 -10.60 5.78 -6.36
C GLN A 75 -9.33 5.97 -5.54
N LEU A 76 -8.21 6.30 -6.17
CA LEU A 76 -6.94 6.41 -5.46
C LEU A 76 -6.08 7.57 -5.97
N LEU A 77 -5.26 8.10 -5.05
CA LEU A 77 -4.35 9.19 -5.37
C LEU A 77 -3.07 8.62 -6.02
N PRO A 78 -2.63 9.18 -7.19
CA PRO A 78 -1.40 8.72 -7.83
C PRO A 78 -0.18 9.28 -7.08
N GLY A 79 0.32 8.52 -6.08
CA GLY A 79 1.45 8.94 -5.24
C GLY A 79 2.77 8.95 -5.98
N ILE A 80 3.63 9.92 -5.64
CA ILE A 80 4.97 10.03 -6.21
C ILE A 80 5.82 8.81 -5.80
N THR A 81 5.76 8.41 -4.54
CA THR A 81 6.50 7.23 -4.06
C THR A 81 6.06 5.96 -4.78
N ARG A 82 4.75 5.80 -5.03
CA ARG A 82 4.23 4.69 -5.84
C ARG A 82 4.90 4.65 -7.22
N MET A 83 4.97 5.79 -7.88
CA MET A 83 5.57 5.90 -9.21
C MET A 83 7.06 5.53 -9.18
N LEU A 84 7.79 6.02 -8.17
CA LEU A 84 9.22 5.73 -8.02
C LEU A 84 9.47 4.24 -7.74
N VAL A 85 8.62 3.61 -6.93
CA VAL A 85 8.72 2.17 -6.64
C VAL A 85 8.51 1.36 -7.91
N LEU A 86 7.49 1.69 -8.71
CA LEU A 86 7.25 1.00 -9.98
C LEU A 86 8.44 1.15 -10.93
N ALA A 87 9.05 2.33 -10.98
CA ALA A 87 10.26 2.56 -11.79
C ALA A 87 11.43 1.70 -11.31
N CYS A 88 11.61 1.55 -9.99
CA CYS A 88 12.65 0.69 -9.42
C CYS A 88 12.43 -0.77 -9.80
N LEU A 89 11.19 -1.25 -9.71
CA LEU A 89 10.86 -2.63 -10.06
C LEU A 89 11.12 -2.89 -11.56
N GLN A 90 10.77 -1.95 -12.41
CA GLN A 90 11.01 -2.04 -13.84
C GLN A 90 12.50 -2.13 -14.14
N LYS A 91 13.30 -1.25 -13.53
CA LYS A 91 14.75 -1.20 -13.74
C LYS A 91 15.43 -2.48 -13.25
N ALA A 92 14.94 -3.07 -12.17
CA ALA A 92 15.52 -4.29 -11.58
C ALA A 92 15.03 -5.59 -12.24
N GLY A 93 14.03 -5.50 -13.13
CA GLY A 93 13.45 -6.69 -13.75
C GLY A 93 12.61 -7.53 -12.80
N ILE A 94 12.10 -6.95 -11.71
CA ILE A 94 11.21 -7.63 -10.77
C ILE A 94 9.81 -7.66 -11.39
N PRO A 95 9.17 -8.85 -11.53
CA PRO A 95 7.83 -8.92 -12.10
C PRO A 95 6.84 -8.07 -11.32
N HIS A 96 6.11 -7.22 -12.03
CA HIS A 96 5.12 -6.33 -11.42
C HIS A 96 4.06 -5.95 -12.47
N ARG A 97 2.88 -5.60 -11.99
CA ARG A 97 1.82 -5.06 -12.85
C ARG A 97 0.81 -4.29 -12.03
N GLU A 98 0.08 -3.41 -12.69
CA GLU A 98 -1.08 -2.74 -12.12
C GLU A 98 -2.28 -3.67 -12.32
N SER A 99 -2.91 -4.07 -11.22
CA SER A 99 -4.05 -4.98 -11.25
C SER A 99 -4.88 -4.80 -10.00
N TRP A 100 -6.19 -4.85 -10.13
CA TRP A 100 -7.08 -4.90 -8.97
C TRP A 100 -6.88 -6.21 -8.21
N PHE A 101 -6.98 -6.15 -6.90
CA PHE A 101 -6.98 -7.34 -6.05
C PHE A 101 -7.95 -7.14 -4.89
N SER A 102 -8.47 -8.24 -4.39
CA SER A 102 -9.51 -8.26 -3.37
C SER A 102 -8.93 -8.24 -1.96
N VAL A 103 -9.83 -8.10 -0.96
CA VAL A 103 -9.46 -8.28 0.45
C VAL A 103 -8.87 -9.67 0.68
N ASP A 104 -9.44 -10.71 0.06
CA ASP A 104 -8.91 -12.08 0.19
C ASP A 104 -7.51 -12.20 -0.41
N ASP A 105 -7.27 -11.59 -1.56
CA ASP A 105 -5.93 -11.56 -2.18
C ASP A 105 -4.92 -10.90 -1.25
N LEU A 106 -5.32 -9.80 -0.61
CA LEU A 106 -4.47 -9.09 0.35
C LEU A 106 -4.12 -10.01 1.54
N ASN A 107 -5.12 -10.68 2.12
CA ASN A 107 -4.93 -11.55 3.27
C ASN A 107 -4.08 -12.78 2.96
N ASN A 108 -4.05 -13.22 1.70
CA ASN A 108 -3.29 -14.38 1.24
C ASN A 108 -1.99 -14.00 0.52
N ALA A 109 -1.62 -12.72 0.53
CA ALA A 109 -0.39 -12.26 -0.10
C ALA A 109 0.84 -12.75 0.65
N ASP A 110 1.95 -12.86 -0.07
CA ASP A 110 3.24 -13.19 0.53
C ASP A 110 3.85 -11.99 1.24
N GLU A 111 3.60 -10.78 0.73
CA GLU A 111 4.02 -9.51 1.32
C GLU A 111 2.97 -8.45 1.05
N VAL A 112 2.90 -7.45 1.93
CA VAL A 112 2.06 -6.26 1.75
C VAL A 112 2.92 -5.05 2.07
N TRP A 113 2.87 -4.02 1.21
CA TRP A 113 3.61 -2.76 1.41
C TRP A 113 2.68 -1.57 1.28
N LEU A 114 3.02 -0.49 1.99
CA LEU A 114 2.39 0.82 1.80
C LEU A 114 3.45 1.82 1.37
N THR A 115 3.11 2.70 0.42
CA THR A 115 4.06 3.71 -0.07
C THR A 115 3.53 5.12 0.14
N SER A 116 4.37 5.99 0.67
CA SER A 116 4.06 7.41 0.85
C SER A 116 5.35 8.22 0.97
N SER A 117 5.24 9.53 0.81
CA SER A 117 6.41 10.42 0.93
C SER A 117 7.04 10.34 2.32
N GLY A 118 6.21 10.23 3.38
CA GLY A 118 6.70 10.21 4.76
C GLY A 118 7.22 8.86 5.22
N LYS A 119 6.59 7.78 4.76
CA LYS A 119 6.92 6.42 5.21
C LYS A 119 7.79 5.65 4.23
N GLU A 120 8.01 6.21 3.05
CA GLU A 120 8.72 5.57 1.95
C GLU A 120 8.02 4.26 1.55
N ILE A 121 8.65 3.10 1.80
CA ILE A 121 8.02 1.78 1.57
C ILE A 121 7.88 1.11 2.93
N LEU A 122 6.66 1.11 3.46
CA LEU A 122 6.38 0.51 4.78
C LEU A 122 5.98 -0.95 4.61
N PRO A 123 6.75 -1.90 5.16
CA PRO A 123 6.34 -3.30 5.11
C PRO A 123 5.24 -3.56 6.13
N VAL A 124 4.19 -4.29 5.73
CA VAL A 124 3.03 -4.60 6.57
C VAL A 124 3.04 -6.08 6.89
N VAL A 125 3.00 -6.42 8.17
CA VAL A 125 3.05 -7.82 8.63
C VAL A 125 1.75 -8.30 9.24
N GLN A 126 0.78 -7.40 9.47
CA GLN A 126 -0.53 -7.76 9.99
C GLN A 126 -1.58 -6.78 9.48
N VAL A 127 -2.71 -7.29 9.01
CA VAL A 127 -3.85 -6.50 8.53
C VAL A 127 -5.07 -6.93 9.36
N GLY A 128 -5.59 -6.02 10.18
CA GLY A 128 -6.64 -6.37 11.14
C GLY A 128 -6.18 -7.51 12.04
N ASP A 129 -6.92 -8.60 12.06
CA ASP A 129 -6.59 -9.80 12.85
C ASP A 129 -5.75 -10.81 12.07
N LYS A 130 -5.44 -10.53 10.80
CA LYS A 130 -4.73 -11.46 9.92
C LYS A 130 -3.24 -11.15 9.86
N THR A 131 -2.42 -12.15 10.19
CA THR A 131 -0.97 -12.08 9.97
C THR A 131 -0.69 -12.32 8.49
N ILE A 132 0.15 -11.49 7.89
CA ILE A 132 0.56 -11.66 6.49
C ILE A 132 1.70 -12.68 6.43
N ALA A 133 1.47 -13.77 5.70
CA ALA A 133 2.42 -14.87 5.54
C ALA A 133 2.95 -15.34 6.90
N ASP A 134 4.25 -15.23 7.16
CA ASP A 134 4.88 -15.64 8.42
C ASP A 134 5.00 -14.51 9.45
N GLY A 135 4.41 -13.34 9.17
CA GLY A 135 4.46 -12.18 10.05
C GLY A 135 5.81 -11.46 10.05
N LYS A 136 6.64 -11.71 9.06
CA LYS A 136 7.97 -11.10 8.93
C LYS A 136 8.07 -10.31 7.64
N VAL A 137 9.00 -9.36 7.61
CA VAL A 137 9.31 -8.57 6.42
C VAL A 137 9.86 -9.51 5.34
N GLY A 138 9.37 -9.38 4.11
CA GLY A 138 9.70 -10.31 3.04
C GLY A 138 10.90 -9.89 2.19
N PRO A 139 11.43 -10.83 1.39
CA PRO A 139 12.64 -10.59 0.58
C PRO A 139 12.43 -9.63 -0.57
N VAL A 140 11.24 -9.57 -1.16
CA VAL A 140 10.97 -8.65 -2.27
C VAL A 140 10.96 -7.21 -1.76
N TRP A 141 10.39 -6.97 -0.57
CA TRP A 141 10.45 -5.67 0.08
C TRP A 141 11.90 -5.22 0.29
N GLU A 142 12.76 -6.12 0.77
CA GLU A 142 14.17 -5.79 1.01
C GLU A 142 14.86 -5.34 -0.27
N GLN A 143 14.60 -6.02 -1.39
CA GLN A 143 15.14 -5.65 -2.70
C GLN A 143 14.61 -4.28 -3.13
N ALA A 144 13.29 -4.08 -3.05
CA ALA A 144 12.66 -2.84 -3.46
C ALA A 144 13.12 -1.66 -2.61
N PHE A 145 13.22 -1.85 -1.30
CA PHE A 145 13.67 -0.79 -0.39
C PHE A 145 15.12 -0.40 -0.66
N THR A 146 16.00 -1.36 -0.92
CA THR A 146 17.39 -1.09 -1.26
C THR A 146 17.49 -0.27 -2.54
N LEU A 147 16.75 -0.64 -3.58
CA LEU A 147 16.72 0.06 -4.86
C LEU A 147 16.15 1.48 -4.73
N TYR A 148 15.06 1.60 -3.99
CA TYR A 148 14.42 2.90 -3.74
C TYR A 148 15.38 3.83 -2.98
N SER A 149 16.07 3.32 -1.98
CA SER A 149 17.01 4.11 -1.18
C SER A 149 18.16 4.64 -2.03
N LYS A 150 18.65 3.83 -2.98
CA LYS A 150 19.69 4.29 -3.92
C LYS A 150 19.15 5.37 -4.86
N LEU A 151 17.98 5.16 -5.44
CA LEU A 151 17.36 6.13 -6.35
C LEU A 151 17.11 7.46 -5.65
N LYS A 152 16.68 7.43 -4.41
CA LYS A 152 16.40 8.62 -3.60
C LYS A 152 17.65 9.52 -3.47
N PHE A 153 18.82 8.93 -3.36
CA PHE A 153 20.07 9.69 -3.23
C PHE A 153 20.63 10.16 -4.58
N GLU A 154 20.10 9.67 -5.71
CA GLU A 154 20.50 10.08 -7.05
C GLU A 154 19.64 11.26 -7.56
N LEU A 155 18.57 11.59 -6.86
CA LEU A 155 17.70 12.70 -7.18
C LEU A 155 18.15 13.96 -6.43
#